data_5d21e6ea3f08f9a622ffaec9b0773a93
#
_entry.id   5d21e6ea3f08f9a622ffaec9b0773a93
#
_cell.length_a   1.000
_cell.length_b   1.000
_cell.length_c   1.000
_cell.angle_alpha   90.00
_cell.angle_beta   90.00
_cell.angle_gamma   90.00
#
_symmetry.space_group_name_H-M   'P 1'
#
loop_
_entity.id
_entity.type
_entity.pdbx_description
1 polymer ?
#
loop_
_entity_poly.entity_id
_entity_poly.type
_entity_poly.pdbx_seq_one_letter_code
_entity_poly.pdbx_strand_id
1 'polypeptide(L)'
;MVITFLLLGIPHGALDVYIEGGLDHQNDHRKIFLRYVLTAALYICLWYWEPGIALLVFILITAFHFGEIDWIGNTNDQAKKVVYFFLGLCWILLLLSRHVETALGVFESITRNQINQERFLVWGKLFYPLSLITMLLLYGFLFYNKEKYFSWTQYWYIAAFQQVILLILAHTTPLWIFFAFYFGIWHSVLSLDKIRLHFKLSSSLQDWLFLLKKAMPFSAMAWIGILYFIFLTVKSTDPTGMLSLIFIGLAVLTIPHLQVFTKLNK
;
A
#
# COMPACT_ATOMS: atom_id res chain seq x y z
N MET A 1 -1.25 4.69 15.81
CA MET A 1 -0.57 4.04 14.67
C MET A 1 -0.98 2.59 14.50
N VAL A 2 -0.58 1.67 15.40
CA VAL A 2 -0.90 0.23 15.29
C VAL A 2 -2.41 0.00 15.20
N ILE A 3 -3.21 0.68 16.03
CA ILE A 3 -4.67 0.53 16.07
C ILE A 3 -5.35 0.87 14.73
N THR A 4 -4.98 1.98 14.09
CA THR A 4 -5.56 2.37 12.79
C THR A 4 -5.22 1.38 11.70
N PHE A 5 -3.98 0.88 11.70
CA PHE A 5 -3.52 -0.14 10.79
C PHE A 5 -4.26 -1.47 10.99
N LEU A 6 -4.44 -1.89 12.24
CA LEU A 6 -5.17 -3.11 12.58
C LEU A 6 -6.65 -3.02 12.21
N LEU A 7 -7.31 -1.89 12.48
CA LEU A 7 -8.75 -1.75 12.30
C LEU A 7 -9.19 -1.48 10.86
N LEU A 8 -8.38 -0.82 10.06
CA LEU A 8 -8.73 -0.44 8.68
C LEU A 8 -7.79 -1.08 7.66
N GLY A 9 -6.47 -1.11 7.96
CA GLY A 9 -5.46 -1.65 7.06
C GLY A 9 -5.62 -3.14 6.78
N ILE A 10 -5.92 -3.95 7.78
CA ILE A 10 -6.07 -5.41 7.61
C ILE A 10 -7.38 -5.81 6.93
N PRO A 11 -8.55 -5.23 7.29
CA PRO A 11 -9.83 -5.66 6.74
C PRO A 11 -9.94 -5.52 5.22
N HIS A 12 -9.30 -4.54 4.58
CA HIS A 12 -9.40 -4.43 3.12
C HIS A 12 -8.68 -5.59 2.40
N GLY A 13 -7.49 -6.01 2.87
CA GLY A 13 -6.79 -7.18 2.34
C GLY A 13 -7.47 -8.50 2.70
N ALA A 14 -8.20 -8.55 3.82
CA ALA A 14 -8.96 -9.73 4.23
C ALA A 14 -10.12 -10.06 3.27
N LEU A 15 -10.54 -9.12 2.42
CA LEU A 15 -11.57 -9.32 1.40
C LEU A 15 -11.04 -9.94 0.10
N ASP A 16 -9.74 -10.12 -0.06
CA ASP A 16 -9.11 -10.64 -1.29
C ASP A 16 -9.70 -11.97 -1.75
N VAL A 17 -9.96 -12.87 -0.81
CA VAL A 17 -10.55 -14.18 -1.10
C VAL A 17 -11.92 -14.05 -1.74
N TYR A 18 -12.69 -13.05 -1.34
CA TYR A 18 -14.03 -12.79 -1.89
C TYR A 18 -13.98 -12.05 -3.22
N ILE A 19 -13.00 -11.18 -3.43
CA ILE A 19 -12.81 -10.48 -4.73
C ILE A 19 -12.64 -11.48 -5.85
N GLU A 20 -11.88 -12.53 -5.62
CA GLU A 20 -11.64 -13.57 -6.63
C GLU A 20 -12.69 -14.69 -6.59
N GLY A 21 -13.13 -15.06 -5.40
CA GLY A 21 -14.04 -16.19 -5.17
C GLY A 21 -15.52 -15.87 -5.26
N GLY A 22 -15.88 -14.58 -5.25
CA GLY A 22 -17.26 -14.12 -5.12
C GLY A 22 -17.79 -14.18 -3.68
N LEU A 23 -18.82 -13.39 -3.40
CA LEU A 23 -19.45 -13.34 -2.07
C LEU A 23 -20.21 -14.63 -1.70
N ASP A 24 -20.68 -15.36 -2.70
CA ASP A 24 -21.58 -16.53 -2.57
C ASP A 24 -20.87 -17.88 -2.78
N HIS A 25 -19.56 -17.95 -2.51
CA HIS A 25 -18.77 -19.20 -2.64
C HIS A 25 -18.83 -19.88 -4.02
N GLN A 26 -18.98 -19.10 -5.10
CA GLN A 26 -19.08 -19.62 -6.47
C GLN A 26 -17.77 -20.25 -6.98
N ASN A 27 -16.63 -19.90 -6.40
CA ASN A 27 -15.32 -20.43 -6.74
C ASN A 27 -14.66 -21.14 -5.55
N ASP A 28 -13.68 -21.99 -5.86
CA ASP A 28 -12.93 -22.76 -4.85
C ASP A 28 -11.99 -21.85 -4.04
N HIS A 29 -12.50 -21.32 -2.93
CA HIS A 29 -11.76 -20.46 -2.00
C HIS A 29 -10.48 -21.12 -1.48
N ARG A 30 -10.40 -22.46 -1.44
CA ARG A 30 -9.19 -23.18 -0.99
C ARG A 30 -8.03 -22.97 -1.97
N LYS A 31 -8.29 -23.04 -3.28
CA LYS A 31 -7.25 -22.80 -4.30
C LYS A 31 -6.78 -21.36 -4.27
N ILE A 32 -7.69 -20.39 -4.08
CA ILE A 32 -7.36 -18.99 -3.97
C ILE A 32 -6.47 -18.77 -2.74
N PHE A 33 -6.88 -19.30 -1.60
CA PHE A 33 -6.12 -19.21 -0.35
C PHE A 33 -4.74 -19.88 -0.45
N LEU A 34 -4.67 -21.09 -1.03
CA LEU A 34 -3.40 -21.80 -1.21
C LEU A 34 -2.44 -21.00 -2.10
N ARG A 35 -2.93 -20.42 -3.22
CA ARG A 35 -2.11 -19.56 -4.08
C ARG A 35 -1.62 -18.32 -3.33
N TYR A 36 -2.49 -17.71 -2.52
CA TYR A 36 -2.14 -16.56 -1.69
C TYR A 36 -1.00 -16.90 -0.72
N VAL A 37 -1.15 -18.00 0.02
CA VAL A 37 -0.13 -18.49 0.97
C VAL A 37 1.17 -18.87 0.26
N LEU A 38 1.10 -19.55 -0.89
CA LEU A 38 2.29 -19.90 -1.66
C LEU A 38 3.05 -18.67 -2.15
N THR A 39 2.34 -17.66 -2.66
CA THR A 39 2.97 -16.41 -3.09
C THR A 39 3.63 -15.68 -1.92
N ALA A 40 2.96 -15.61 -0.78
CA ALA A 40 3.52 -15.04 0.45
C ALA A 40 4.77 -15.80 0.90
N ALA A 41 4.73 -17.15 0.90
CA ALA A 41 5.86 -17.99 1.28
C ALA A 41 7.07 -17.79 0.35
N LEU A 42 6.86 -17.76 -0.96
CA LEU A 42 7.92 -17.47 -1.94
C LEU A 42 8.57 -16.11 -1.71
N TYR A 43 7.76 -15.10 -1.35
CA TYR A 43 8.30 -13.78 -1.06
C TYR A 43 9.02 -13.70 0.28
N ILE A 44 8.60 -14.48 1.29
CA ILE A 44 9.37 -14.65 2.54
C ILE A 44 10.74 -15.26 2.23
N CYS A 45 10.81 -16.26 1.36
CA CYS A 45 12.08 -16.82 0.91
C CYS A 45 12.97 -15.77 0.26
N LEU A 46 12.42 -14.89 -0.59
CA LEU A 46 13.17 -13.78 -1.19
C LEU A 46 13.71 -12.82 -0.11
N TRP A 47 12.90 -12.47 0.91
CA TRP A 47 13.35 -11.67 2.05
C TRP A 47 14.47 -12.32 2.84
N TYR A 48 14.45 -13.65 2.94
CA TYR A 48 15.49 -14.38 3.65
C TYR A 48 16.83 -14.40 2.91
N TRP A 49 16.81 -14.63 1.60
CA TRP A 49 18.02 -14.76 0.78
C TRP A 49 18.56 -13.41 0.28
N GLU A 50 17.69 -12.55 -0.23
CA GLU A 50 18.05 -11.29 -0.89
C GLU A 50 17.17 -10.12 -0.42
N PRO A 51 17.33 -9.67 0.83
CA PRO A 51 16.46 -8.66 1.41
C PRO A 51 16.50 -7.32 0.66
N GLY A 52 17.64 -6.95 0.04
CA GLY A 52 17.74 -5.74 -0.78
C GLY A 52 16.87 -5.81 -2.04
N ILE A 53 16.86 -6.97 -2.73
CA ILE A 53 15.99 -7.20 -3.88
C ILE A 53 14.54 -7.24 -3.44
N ALA A 54 14.23 -7.92 -2.33
CA ALA A 54 12.87 -7.96 -1.79
C ALA A 54 12.35 -6.56 -1.47
N LEU A 55 13.16 -5.70 -0.85
CA LEU A 55 12.82 -4.32 -0.58
C LEU A 55 12.54 -3.52 -1.86
N LEU A 56 13.39 -3.66 -2.88
CA LEU A 56 13.19 -2.99 -4.17
C LEU A 56 11.88 -3.44 -4.83
N VAL A 57 11.62 -4.75 -4.87
CA VAL A 57 10.37 -5.32 -5.39
C VAL A 57 9.17 -4.77 -4.62
N PHE A 58 9.25 -4.69 -3.29
CA PHE A 58 8.19 -4.09 -2.48
C PHE A 58 7.91 -2.64 -2.86
N ILE A 59 8.94 -1.81 -3.00
CA ILE A 59 8.80 -0.38 -3.38
C ILE A 59 8.11 -0.27 -4.75
N LEU A 60 8.53 -1.05 -5.74
CA LEU A 60 7.96 -0.99 -7.09
C LEU A 60 6.51 -1.45 -7.13
N ILE A 61 6.18 -2.53 -6.42
CA ILE A 61 4.82 -3.05 -6.33
C ILE A 61 3.92 -2.07 -5.60
N THR A 62 4.40 -1.51 -4.50
CA THR A 62 3.67 -0.53 -3.70
C THR A 62 3.44 0.76 -4.50
N ALA A 63 4.43 1.20 -5.29
CA ALA A 63 4.30 2.34 -6.19
C ALA A 63 3.16 2.14 -7.21
N PHE A 64 3.11 0.95 -7.83
CA PHE A 64 2.03 0.60 -8.75
C PHE A 64 0.67 0.59 -8.05
N HIS A 65 0.57 -0.09 -6.93
CA HIS A 65 -0.68 -0.28 -6.20
C HIS A 65 -1.27 1.03 -5.68
N PHE A 66 -0.44 1.90 -5.11
CA PHE A 66 -0.92 3.20 -4.62
C PHE A 66 -1.28 4.14 -5.74
N GLY A 67 -0.47 4.19 -6.79
CA GLY A 67 -0.81 4.98 -7.95
C GLY A 67 -2.15 4.56 -8.56
N GLU A 68 -2.46 3.26 -8.59
CA GLU A 68 -3.74 2.75 -9.09
C GLU A 68 -4.93 3.06 -8.16
N ILE A 69 -4.71 3.07 -6.84
CA ILE A 69 -5.76 3.34 -5.84
C ILE A 69 -6.07 4.82 -5.74
N ASP A 70 -5.06 5.65 -5.64
CA ASP A 70 -5.22 7.09 -5.41
C ASP A 70 -5.85 7.82 -6.61
N TRP A 71 -5.79 7.20 -7.79
CA TRP A 71 -6.36 7.75 -9.00
C TRP A 71 -7.60 6.97 -9.44
N ILE A 72 -8.76 7.54 -9.14
CA ILE A 72 -10.07 7.00 -9.50
C ILE A 72 -10.27 7.18 -11.00
N GLY A 73 -9.87 6.20 -11.80
CA GLY A 73 -10.04 6.22 -13.25
C GLY A 73 -10.20 4.81 -13.81
N ASN A 74 -10.70 4.72 -15.05
CA ASN A 74 -10.74 3.45 -15.77
C ASN A 74 -9.29 3.05 -16.12
N THR A 75 -8.78 2.00 -15.48
CA THR A 75 -7.38 1.58 -15.55
C THR A 75 -7.07 0.57 -16.65
N ASN A 76 -8.01 0.31 -17.58
CA ASN A 76 -7.78 -0.61 -18.69
C ASN A 76 -6.82 -0.05 -19.76
N ASP A 77 -6.51 1.25 -19.75
CA ASP A 77 -5.54 1.87 -20.64
C ASP A 77 -4.12 1.72 -20.08
N GLN A 78 -3.22 1.13 -20.86
CA GLN A 78 -1.82 0.92 -20.48
C GLN A 78 -1.09 2.24 -20.22
N ALA A 79 -1.39 3.30 -20.99
CA ALA A 79 -0.78 4.61 -20.77
C ALA A 79 -1.15 5.19 -19.40
N LYS A 80 -2.39 4.98 -18.94
CA LYS A 80 -2.83 5.39 -17.61
C LYS A 80 -2.07 4.63 -16.52
N LYS A 81 -1.87 3.32 -16.68
CA LYS A 81 -1.12 2.50 -15.71
C LYS A 81 0.31 2.99 -15.52
N VAL A 82 0.97 3.38 -16.61
CA VAL A 82 2.34 3.95 -16.54
C VAL A 82 2.35 5.26 -15.77
N VAL A 83 1.42 6.18 -16.05
CA VAL A 83 1.33 7.46 -15.33
C VAL A 83 1.06 7.23 -13.84
N TYR A 84 0.14 6.35 -13.50
CA TYR A 84 -0.20 6.04 -12.11
C TYR A 84 0.97 5.38 -11.37
N PHE A 85 1.70 4.48 -12.03
CA PHE A 85 2.93 3.91 -11.46
C PHE A 85 3.94 5.00 -11.10
N PHE A 86 4.22 5.93 -12.02
CA PHE A 86 5.16 7.00 -11.75
C PHE A 86 4.68 7.98 -10.67
N LEU A 87 3.38 8.26 -10.59
CA LEU A 87 2.83 9.06 -9.50
C LEU A 87 2.99 8.37 -8.15
N GLY A 88 2.66 7.08 -8.06
CA GLY A 88 2.86 6.31 -6.83
C GLY A 88 4.35 6.20 -6.46
N LEU A 89 5.23 6.02 -7.45
CA LEU A 89 6.68 6.01 -7.21
C LEU A 89 7.18 7.36 -6.70
N CYS A 90 6.73 8.48 -7.30
CA CYS A 90 7.07 9.81 -6.82
C CYS A 90 6.60 10.05 -5.38
N TRP A 91 5.40 9.57 -5.01
CA TRP A 91 4.92 9.66 -3.63
C TRP A 91 5.80 8.91 -2.65
N ILE A 92 6.16 7.67 -2.96
CA ILE A 92 7.03 6.86 -2.08
C ILE A 92 8.42 7.49 -1.98
N LEU A 93 9.01 7.89 -3.11
CA LEU A 93 10.34 8.51 -3.11
C LEU A 93 10.34 9.85 -2.37
N LEU A 94 9.30 10.68 -2.54
CA LEU A 94 9.16 11.94 -1.81
C LEU A 94 9.09 11.70 -0.31
N LEU A 95 8.29 10.74 0.12
CA LEU A 95 8.14 10.42 1.54
C LEU A 95 9.44 9.89 2.15
N LEU A 96 10.07 8.91 1.50
CA LEU A 96 11.33 8.31 1.97
C LEU A 96 12.48 9.33 1.98
N SER A 97 12.58 10.15 0.94
CA SER A 97 13.63 11.14 0.82
C SER A 97 13.44 12.34 1.75
N ARG A 98 12.20 12.71 2.06
CA ARG A 98 11.91 13.73 3.09
C ARG A 98 12.36 13.29 4.48
N HIS A 99 12.32 11.99 4.75
CA HIS A 99 12.67 11.37 6.03
C HIS A 99 13.85 10.39 5.87
N VAL A 100 14.83 10.76 5.06
CA VAL A 100 15.91 9.86 4.59
C VAL A 100 16.67 9.18 5.72
N GLU A 101 16.95 9.87 6.82
CA GLU A 101 17.68 9.30 7.96
C GLU A 101 16.84 8.24 8.70
N THR A 102 15.55 8.52 8.89
CA THR A 102 14.62 7.54 9.49
C THR A 102 14.43 6.33 8.58
N ALA A 103 14.30 6.57 7.26
CA ALA A 103 14.17 5.50 6.27
C ALA A 103 15.43 4.64 6.21
N LEU A 104 16.63 5.25 6.28
CA LEU A 104 17.91 4.55 6.33
C LEU A 104 17.95 3.55 7.49
N GLY A 105 17.66 3.99 8.72
CA GLY A 105 17.69 3.11 9.88
C GLY A 105 16.78 1.89 9.75
N VAL A 106 15.56 2.07 9.20
CA VAL A 106 14.66 0.95 8.93
C VAL A 106 15.24 0.03 7.85
N PHE A 107 15.70 0.59 6.75
CA PHE A 107 16.20 -0.19 5.62
C PHE A 107 17.47 -0.96 5.97
N GLU A 108 18.38 -0.39 6.76
CA GLU A 108 19.56 -1.08 7.28
C GLU A 108 19.17 -2.29 8.12
N SER A 109 18.24 -2.10 9.05
CA SER A 109 17.75 -3.19 9.90
C SER A 109 17.11 -4.32 9.05
N ILE A 110 16.33 -3.97 8.03
CA ILE A 110 15.66 -4.93 7.15
C ILE A 110 16.66 -5.66 6.24
N THR A 111 17.64 -4.93 5.69
CA THR A 111 18.60 -5.45 4.71
C THR A 111 19.87 -6.00 5.37
N ARG A 112 19.90 -6.13 6.70
CA ARG A 112 21.07 -6.63 7.45
C ARG A 112 22.34 -5.81 7.16
N ASN A 113 22.22 -4.49 7.15
CA ASN A 113 23.30 -3.54 6.88
C ASN A 113 23.97 -3.68 5.50
N GLN A 114 23.26 -4.20 4.50
CA GLN A 114 23.78 -4.29 3.12
C GLN A 114 23.72 -2.96 2.35
N ILE A 115 23.11 -1.90 2.95
CA ILE A 115 22.96 -0.59 2.31
C ILE A 115 24.22 0.26 2.58
N ASN A 116 24.77 0.86 1.53
CA ASN A 116 25.80 1.88 1.67
C ASN A 116 25.15 3.18 2.17
N GLN A 117 25.36 3.50 3.45
CA GLN A 117 24.75 4.64 4.13
C GLN A 117 25.00 5.97 3.42
N GLU A 118 26.26 6.24 3.07
CA GLU A 118 26.65 7.50 2.44
C GLU A 118 25.94 7.70 1.09
N ARG A 119 25.94 6.68 0.24
CA ARG A 119 25.24 6.70 -1.03
C ARG A 119 23.73 6.87 -0.85
N PHE A 120 23.13 6.16 0.12
CA PHE A 120 21.71 6.26 0.39
C PHE A 120 21.30 7.67 0.80
N LEU A 121 22.07 8.32 1.68
CA LEU A 121 21.82 9.70 2.12
C LEU A 121 21.96 10.71 0.97
N VAL A 122 23.00 10.56 0.13
CA VAL A 122 23.21 11.43 -1.03
C VAL A 122 22.06 11.28 -2.03
N TRP A 123 21.73 10.05 -2.42
CA TRP A 123 20.63 9.80 -3.37
C TRP A 123 19.28 10.19 -2.78
N GLY A 124 19.05 9.93 -1.49
CA GLY A 124 17.82 10.33 -0.81
C GLY A 124 17.59 11.84 -0.86
N LYS A 125 18.61 12.64 -0.59
CA LYS A 125 18.52 14.10 -0.70
C LYS A 125 18.26 14.57 -2.14
N LEU A 126 18.81 13.89 -3.14
CA LEU A 126 18.59 14.21 -4.55
C LEU A 126 17.17 13.82 -5.01
N PHE A 127 16.65 12.67 -4.55
CA PHE A 127 15.34 12.21 -4.94
C PHE A 127 14.20 13.10 -4.42
N TYR A 128 14.40 13.84 -3.34
CA TYR A 128 13.38 14.73 -2.80
C TYR A 128 12.94 15.81 -3.82
N PRO A 129 13.82 16.70 -4.30
CA PRO A 129 13.44 17.70 -5.30
C PRO A 129 13.04 17.06 -6.63
N LEU A 130 13.69 15.96 -7.03
CA LEU A 130 13.40 15.27 -8.28
C LEU A 130 11.96 14.70 -8.26
N SER A 131 11.56 14.00 -7.20
CA SER A 131 10.21 13.46 -7.09
C SER A 131 9.16 14.55 -7.00
N LEU A 132 9.42 15.66 -6.30
CA LEU A 132 8.52 16.80 -6.23
C LEU A 132 8.31 17.43 -7.61
N ILE A 133 9.39 17.71 -8.35
CA ILE A 133 9.31 18.28 -9.69
C ILE A 133 8.58 17.33 -10.65
N THR A 134 8.94 16.05 -10.64
CA THR A 134 8.31 15.04 -11.49
C THR A 134 6.82 14.93 -11.17
N MET A 135 6.45 14.94 -9.90
CA MET A 135 5.08 14.89 -9.45
C MET A 135 4.28 16.11 -9.94
N LEU A 136 4.84 17.32 -9.83
CA LEU A 136 4.20 18.54 -10.35
C LEU A 136 4.02 18.50 -11.87
N LEU A 137 5.01 18.00 -12.61
CA LEU A 137 4.90 17.82 -14.07
C LEU A 137 3.84 16.80 -14.44
N LEU A 138 3.78 15.66 -13.75
CA LEU A 138 2.76 14.64 -13.97
C LEU A 138 1.36 15.16 -13.63
N TYR A 139 1.19 15.90 -12.56
CA TYR A 139 -0.09 16.53 -12.24
C TYR A 139 -0.49 17.58 -13.27
N GLY A 140 0.45 18.42 -13.71
CA GLY A 140 0.24 19.36 -14.81
C GLY A 140 -0.22 18.66 -16.08
N PHE A 141 0.44 17.54 -16.42
CA PHE A 141 0.06 16.71 -17.58
C PHE A 141 -1.34 16.11 -17.43
N LEU A 142 -1.65 15.53 -16.27
CA LEU A 142 -2.98 14.97 -15.99
C LEU A 142 -4.05 16.04 -16.02
N PHE A 143 -3.76 17.19 -15.46
CA PHE A 143 -4.68 18.32 -15.44
C PHE A 143 -4.97 18.86 -16.85
N TYR A 144 -3.95 19.00 -17.67
CA TYR A 144 -4.09 19.41 -19.06
C TYR A 144 -4.92 18.40 -19.87
N ASN A 145 -4.77 17.10 -19.60
CA ASN A 145 -5.47 16.01 -20.27
C ASN A 145 -6.63 15.46 -19.41
N LYS A 146 -7.26 16.27 -18.59
CA LYS A 146 -8.27 15.82 -17.61
C LYS A 146 -9.41 14.98 -18.20
N GLU A 147 -9.89 15.32 -19.38
CA GLU A 147 -10.97 14.58 -20.07
C GLU A 147 -10.58 13.15 -20.42
N LYS A 148 -9.31 12.91 -20.72
CA LYS A 148 -8.81 11.57 -21.05
C LYS A 148 -8.53 10.72 -19.80
N TYR A 149 -8.00 11.34 -18.74
CA TYR A 149 -7.52 10.61 -17.56
C TYR A 149 -8.53 10.57 -16.41
N PHE A 150 -9.42 11.53 -16.31
CA PHE A 150 -10.49 11.53 -15.32
C PHE A 150 -11.81 11.15 -15.97
N SER A 151 -12.37 10.01 -15.58
CA SER A 151 -13.73 9.63 -16.00
C SER A 151 -14.81 10.56 -15.43
N TRP A 152 -14.44 11.42 -14.50
CA TRP A 152 -15.29 12.32 -13.73
C TRP A 152 -14.72 13.73 -13.81
N THR A 153 -14.87 14.39 -14.93
CA THR A 153 -14.33 15.74 -15.18
C THR A 153 -14.74 16.77 -14.14
N GLN A 154 -15.88 16.54 -13.46
CA GLN A 154 -16.38 17.43 -12.41
C GLN A 154 -15.70 17.27 -11.04
N TYR A 155 -14.93 16.19 -10.80
CA TYR A 155 -14.32 15.91 -9.49
C TYR A 155 -12.79 15.99 -9.47
N TRP A 156 -12.17 16.47 -10.55
CA TRP A 156 -10.70 16.63 -10.60
C TRP A 156 -10.16 17.53 -9.48
N TYR A 157 -10.94 18.56 -9.09
CA TYR A 157 -10.56 19.47 -8.01
C TYR A 157 -10.55 18.78 -6.65
N ILE A 158 -11.41 17.80 -6.41
CA ILE A 158 -11.39 16.98 -5.19
C ILE A 158 -10.11 16.16 -5.14
N ALA A 159 -9.76 15.48 -6.24
CA ALA A 159 -8.51 14.75 -6.32
C ALA A 159 -7.29 15.66 -6.12
N ALA A 160 -7.25 16.84 -6.75
CA ALA A 160 -6.19 17.81 -6.55
C ALA A 160 -6.10 18.28 -5.08
N PHE A 161 -7.23 18.61 -4.46
CA PHE A 161 -7.29 19.02 -3.05
C PHE A 161 -6.80 17.92 -2.10
N GLN A 162 -7.19 16.67 -2.36
CA GLN A 162 -6.71 15.51 -1.62
C GLN A 162 -5.18 15.39 -1.68
N GLN A 163 -4.59 15.53 -2.86
CA GLN A 163 -3.14 15.45 -3.03
C GLN A 163 -2.41 16.59 -2.31
N VAL A 164 -2.98 17.80 -2.31
CA VAL A 164 -2.42 18.93 -1.55
C VAL A 164 -2.43 18.64 -0.05
N ILE A 165 -3.53 18.10 0.49
CA ILE A 165 -3.59 17.71 1.91
C ILE A 165 -2.54 16.65 2.23
N LEU A 166 -2.42 15.60 1.42
CA LEU A 166 -1.42 14.55 1.61
C LEU A 166 0.00 15.13 1.57
N LEU A 167 0.27 16.07 0.65
CA LEU A 167 1.57 16.74 0.57
C LEU A 167 1.88 17.55 1.83
N ILE A 168 0.91 18.32 2.33
CA ILE A 168 1.06 19.07 3.59
C ILE A 168 1.35 18.12 4.75
N LEU A 169 0.59 17.03 4.88
CA LEU A 169 0.79 16.03 5.93
C LEU A 169 2.16 15.36 5.83
N ALA A 170 2.60 15.00 4.62
CA ALA A 170 3.93 14.41 4.40
C ALA A 170 5.08 15.34 4.84
N HIS A 171 4.87 16.66 4.81
CA HIS A 171 5.88 17.64 5.20
C HIS A 171 5.81 18.03 6.68
N THR A 172 4.64 17.99 7.29
CA THR A 172 4.40 18.51 8.65
C THR A 172 4.40 17.42 9.72
N THR A 173 4.27 16.14 9.32
CA THR A 173 4.22 15.03 10.28
C THR A 173 5.45 14.12 10.18
N PRO A 174 5.87 13.48 11.29
CA PRO A 174 6.90 12.43 11.25
C PRO A 174 6.51 11.27 10.33
N LEU A 175 7.53 10.61 9.74
CA LEU A 175 7.35 9.48 8.81
C LEU A 175 6.34 8.44 9.30
N TRP A 176 6.42 8.05 10.57
CA TRP A 176 5.57 7.01 11.14
C TRP A 176 4.09 7.42 11.25
N ILE A 177 3.82 8.69 11.55
CA ILE A 177 2.45 9.23 11.64
C ILE A 177 1.86 9.31 10.25
N PHE A 178 2.61 9.86 9.28
CA PHE A 178 2.15 9.91 7.89
C PHE A 178 1.91 8.51 7.33
N PHE A 179 2.86 7.59 7.53
CA PHE A 179 2.74 6.22 7.09
C PHE A 179 1.48 5.54 7.64
N ALA A 180 1.23 5.70 8.94
CA ALA A 180 0.03 5.14 9.56
C ALA A 180 -1.27 5.76 9.03
N PHE A 181 -1.28 7.05 8.78
CA PHE A 181 -2.42 7.74 8.19
C PHE A 181 -2.63 7.30 6.74
N TYR A 182 -1.58 7.35 5.92
CA TYR A 182 -1.68 7.06 4.50
C TYR A 182 -2.06 5.60 4.24
N PHE A 183 -1.35 4.65 4.85
CA PHE A 183 -1.63 3.22 4.68
C PHE A 183 -2.83 2.73 5.47
N GLY A 184 -2.93 3.14 6.73
CA GLY A 184 -3.93 2.61 7.64
C GLY A 184 -5.32 3.22 7.44
N ILE A 185 -5.41 4.47 7.00
CA ILE A 185 -6.69 5.17 6.83
C ILE A 185 -6.95 5.45 5.36
N TRP A 186 -6.14 6.29 4.74
CA TRP A 186 -6.38 6.81 3.40
C TRP A 186 -6.51 5.70 2.36
N HIS A 187 -5.45 4.94 2.19
CA HIS A 187 -5.39 3.83 1.23
C HIS A 187 -6.45 2.76 1.53
N SER A 188 -6.64 2.41 2.80
CA SER A 188 -7.57 1.35 3.19
C SER A 188 -9.03 1.73 2.95
N VAL A 189 -9.41 2.99 3.21
CA VAL A 189 -10.77 3.47 2.94
C VAL A 189 -11.05 3.50 1.44
N LEU A 190 -10.11 4.00 0.64
CA LEU A 190 -10.25 4.01 -0.82
C LEU A 190 -10.33 2.59 -1.39
N SER A 191 -9.51 1.67 -0.88
CA SER A 191 -9.53 0.26 -1.28
C SER A 191 -10.85 -0.41 -0.94
N LEU A 192 -11.36 -0.21 0.29
CA LEU A 192 -12.66 -0.73 0.71
C LEU A 192 -13.80 -0.17 -0.13
N ASP A 193 -13.75 1.12 -0.50
CA ASP A 193 -14.77 1.70 -1.38
C ASP A 193 -14.74 1.10 -2.78
N LYS A 194 -13.55 0.86 -3.36
CA LYS A 194 -13.42 0.13 -4.63
C LYS A 194 -13.99 -1.29 -4.54
N ILE A 195 -13.72 -2.01 -3.46
CA ILE A 195 -14.27 -3.35 -3.21
C ILE A 195 -15.80 -3.28 -3.10
N ARG A 196 -16.33 -2.31 -2.38
CA ARG A 196 -17.77 -2.07 -2.26
C ARG A 196 -18.43 -1.89 -3.64
N LEU A 197 -17.83 -1.03 -4.48
CA LEU A 197 -18.33 -0.77 -5.84
C LEU A 197 -18.25 -2.02 -6.73
N HIS A 198 -17.18 -2.81 -6.61
CA HIS A 198 -17.02 -4.08 -7.32
C HIS A 198 -18.16 -5.06 -7.03
N PHE A 199 -18.55 -5.16 -5.77
CA PHE A 199 -19.70 -5.98 -5.36
C PHE A 199 -21.06 -5.32 -5.58
N LYS A 200 -21.11 -4.14 -6.22
CA LYS A 200 -22.33 -3.38 -6.49
C LYS A 200 -23.16 -3.06 -5.24
N LEU A 201 -22.46 -2.89 -4.12
CA LEU A 201 -23.09 -2.53 -2.84
C LEU A 201 -23.30 -1.01 -2.77
N SER A 202 -24.35 -0.60 -2.06
CA SER A 202 -24.66 0.82 -1.84
C SER A 202 -23.70 1.46 -0.80
N SER A 203 -23.78 2.75 -0.64
CA SER A 203 -23.05 3.47 0.43
C SER A 203 -23.77 3.44 1.78
N SER A 204 -24.74 2.55 1.97
CA SER A 204 -25.47 2.41 3.22
C SER A 204 -24.59 1.85 4.35
N LEU A 205 -24.88 2.23 5.58
CA LEU A 205 -24.17 1.66 6.74
C LEU A 205 -24.30 0.14 6.80
N GLN A 206 -25.45 -0.41 6.36
CA GLN A 206 -25.69 -1.86 6.34
C GLN A 206 -24.71 -2.57 5.40
N ASP A 207 -24.45 -2.03 4.20
CA ASP A 207 -23.51 -2.61 3.23
C ASP A 207 -22.07 -2.51 3.69
N TRP A 208 -21.69 -1.41 4.35
CA TRP A 208 -20.38 -1.28 4.97
C TRP A 208 -20.17 -2.29 6.10
N LEU A 209 -21.16 -2.46 6.98
CA LEU A 209 -21.10 -3.46 8.04
C LEU A 209 -21.08 -4.89 7.50
N PHE A 210 -21.78 -5.14 6.39
CA PHE A 210 -21.74 -6.43 5.70
C PHE A 210 -20.33 -6.76 5.20
N LEU A 211 -19.64 -5.81 4.54
CA LEU A 211 -18.25 -6.00 4.09
C LEU A 211 -17.30 -6.24 5.26
N LEU A 212 -17.39 -5.43 6.31
CA LEU A 212 -16.56 -5.61 7.50
C LEU A 212 -16.81 -6.96 8.17
N LYS A 213 -18.06 -7.42 8.24
CA LYS A 213 -18.41 -8.74 8.76
C LYS A 213 -17.81 -9.87 7.92
N LYS A 214 -17.82 -9.73 6.58
CA LYS A 214 -17.16 -10.69 5.67
C LYS A 214 -15.64 -10.69 5.86
N ALA A 215 -15.02 -9.54 6.10
CA ALA A 215 -13.57 -9.43 6.36
C ALA A 215 -13.14 -10.05 7.70
N MET A 216 -14.01 -10.10 8.70
CA MET A 216 -13.67 -10.48 10.08
C MET A 216 -12.94 -11.81 10.25
N PRO A 217 -13.28 -12.92 9.60
CA PRO A 217 -12.58 -14.19 9.81
C PRO A 217 -11.09 -14.10 9.45
N PHE A 218 -10.77 -13.54 8.29
CA PHE A 218 -9.38 -13.40 7.84
C PHE A 218 -8.64 -12.27 8.56
N SER A 219 -9.33 -11.19 8.92
CA SER A 219 -8.78 -10.13 9.77
C SER A 219 -8.40 -10.66 11.15
N ALA A 220 -9.24 -11.46 11.75
CA ALA A 220 -8.97 -12.08 13.06
C ALA A 220 -7.73 -12.99 13.02
N MET A 221 -7.58 -13.79 11.96
CA MET A 221 -6.37 -14.61 11.76
C MET A 221 -5.12 -13.74 11.64
N ALA A 222 -5.19 -12.65 10.86
CA ALA A 222 -4.06 -11.72 10.71
C ALA A 222 -3.73 -11.02 12.03
N TRP A 223 -4.73 -10.58 12.81
CA TRP A 223 -4.53 -9.98 14.12
C TRP A 223 -3.86 -10.95 15.09
N ILE A 224 -4.32 -12.21 15.15
CA ILE A 224 -3.70 -13.24 15.98
C ILE A 224 -2.24 -13.44 15.61
N GLY A 225 -1.94 -13.52 14.30
CA GLY A 225 -0.58 -13.64 13.79
C GLY A 225 0.31 -12.45 14.21
N ILE A 226 -0.18 -11.22 14.06
CA ILE A 226 0.54 -10.00 14.47
C ILE A 226 0.74 -9.95 15.98
N LEU A 227 -0.29 -10.24 16.77
CA LEU A 227 -0.19 -10.27 18.23
C LEU A 227 0.82 -11.33 18.71
N TYR A 228 0.82 -12.50 18.06
CA TYR A 228 1.82 -13.53 18.34
C TYR A 228 3.25 -13.06 18.00
N PHE A 229 3.43 -12.40 16.87
CA PHE A 229 4.71 -11.79 16.49
C PHE A 229 5.16 -10.72 17.50
N ILE A 230 4.26 -9.82 17.89
CA ILE A 230 4.55 -8.81 18.92
C ILE A 230 4.94 -9.49 20.25
N PHE A 231 4.22 -10.52 20.66
CA PHE A 231 4.55 -11.28 21.86
C PHE A 231 5.96 -11.90 21.83
N LEU A 232 6.37 -12.44 20.69
CA LEU A 232 7.72 -12.98 20.51
C LEU A 232 8.80 -11.89 20.56
N THR A 233 8.52 -10.72 19.99
CA THR A 233 9.49 -9.61 19.87
C THR A 233 9.57 -8.74 21.11
N VAL A 234 8.52 -8.62 21.91
CA VAL A 234 8.56 -7.92 23.22
C VAL A 234 9.56 -8.56 24.19
N LYS A 235 9.88 -9.84 24.01
CA LYS A 235 10.97 -10.51 24.74
C LYS A 235 12.36 -10.13 24.22
N SER A 236 12.49 -9.57 23.03
CA SER A 236 13.74 -9.03 22.49
C SER A 236 13.81 -7.55 22.83
N THR A 237 14.94 -7.10 23.36
CA THR A 237 15.17 -5.69 23.74
C THR A 237 15.47 -4.78 22.55
N ASP A 238 15.19 -5.22 21.31
CA ASP A 238 15.47 -4.48 20.08
C ASP A 238 14.19 -3.92 19.43
N PRO A 239 13.86 -2.63 19.64
CA PRO A 239 12.70 -1.98 19.01
C PRO A 239 12.80 -1.87 17.49
N THR A 240 14.03 -1.81 16.93
CA THR A 240 14.23 -1.70 15.48
C THR A 240 13.93 -3.01 14.78
N GLY A 241 14.25 -4.14 15.39
CA GLY A 241 13.88 -5.47 14.91
C GLY A 241 12.36 -5.67 14.84
N MET A 242 11.61 -5.14 15.80
CA MET A 242 10.13 -5.21 15.78
C MET A 242 9.54 -4.43 14.60
N LEU A 243 10.02 -3.21 14.34
CA LEU A 243 9.56 -2.41 13.22
C LEU A 243 9.87 -3.07 11.87
N SER A 244 11.05 -3.65 11.75
CA SER A 244 11.49 -4.39 10.57
C SER A 244 10.60 -5.60 10.29
N LEU A 245 10.24 -6.36 11.30
CA LEU A 245 9.35 -7.52 11.16
C LEU A 245 7.92 -7.10 10.76
N ILE A 246 7.40 -6.01 11.32
CA ILE A 246 6.09 -5.46 10.91
C ILE A 246 6.14 -5.03 9.44
N PHE A 247 7.23 -4.36 9.02
CA PHE A 247 7.42 -3.93 7.65
C PHE A 247 7.50 -5.12 6.67
N ILE A 248 8.29 -6.14 7.01
CA ILE A 248 8.40 -7.36 6.20
C ILE A 248 7.05 -8.08 6.12
N GLY A 249 6.33 -8.20 7.24
CA GLY A 249 5.01 -8.80 7.27
C GLY A 249 4.01 -8.07 6.36
N LEU A 250 4.03 -6.74 6.38
CA LEU A 250 3.24 -5.91 5.47
C LEU A 250 3.62 -6.17 4.02
N ALA A 251 4.91 -6.14 3.71
CA ALA A 251 5.44 -6.35 2.37
C ALA A 251 5.06 -7.74 1.83
N VAL A 252 5.14 -8.78 2.65
CA VAL A 252 4.79 -10.16 2.30
C VAL A 252 3.32 -10.30 1.94
N LEU A 253 2.43 -9.60 2.62
CA LEU A 253 1.00 -9.62 2.32
C LEU A 253 0.63 -8.76 1.10
N THR A 254 1.42 -7.75 0.77
CA THR A 254 1.12 -6.82 -0.34
C THR A 254 1.16 -7.51 -1.72
N ILE A 255 2.10 -8.44 -1.96
CA ILE A 255 2.20 -9.11 -3.28
C ILE A 255 0.95 -9.94 -3.61
N PRO A 256 0.52 -10.90 -2.78
CA PRO A 256 -0.68 -11.67 -3.08
C PRO A 256 -1.94 -10.78 -3.11
N HIS A 257 -2.01 -9.76 -2.24
CA HIS A 257 -3.08 -8.76 -2.27
C HIS A 257 -3.17 -8.06 -3.63
N LEU A 258 -2.04 -7.57 -4.16
CA LEU A 258 -2.03 -6.90 -5.47
C LEU A 258 -2.46 -7.83 -6.60
N GLN A 259 -2.07 -9.11 -6.61
CA GLN A 259 -2.50 -10.07 -7.62
C GLN A 259 -4.01 -10.21 -7.68
N VAL A 260 -4.69 -10.12 -6.54
CA VAL A 260 -6.14 -10.18 -6.46
C VAL A 260 -6.75 -8.83 -6.82
N PHE A 261 -6.20 -7.75 -6.27
CA PHE A 261 -6.73 -6.40 -6.42
C PHE A 261 -6.74 -5.91 -7.88
N THR A 262 -5.75 -6.30 -8.69
CA THR A 262 -5.72 -6.00 -10.13
C THR A 262 -6.92 -6.57 -10.91
N LYS A 263 -7.64 -7.53 -10.34
CA LYS A 263 -8.86 -8.11 -10.94
C LYS A 263 -10.09 -7.22 -10.76
N LEU A 264 -10.07 -6.30 -9.79
CA LEU A 264 -11.15 -5.30 -9.60
C LEU A 264 -11.30 -4.35 -10.79
N ASN A 265 -10.25 -4.22 -11.59
CA ASN A 265 -10.19 -3.29 -12.72
C ASN A 265 -10.49 -3.96 -14.08
N LYS A 266 -10.92 -5.23 -14.08
CA LYS A 266 -11.37 -5.97 -15.26
C LYS A 266 -12.88 -5.99 -15.33
#